data_b07266a6e2ae6ca6270e529e5d5edac1
#
_entry.id   b07266a6e2ae6ca6270e529e5d5edac1
#
_cell.length_a   1.000
_cell.length_b   1.000
_cell.length_c   1.000
_cell.angle_alpha   90.00
_cell.angle_beta   90.00
_cell.angle_gamma   90.00
#
_symmetry.space_group_name_H-M   'P 1'
#
loop_
_entity.id
_entity.type
_entity.pdbx_description
1 polymer ?
#
loop_
_entity_poly.entity_id
_entity_poly.type
_entity_poly.pdbx_seq_one_letter_code
_entity_poly.pdbx_strand_id
1 'polypeptide(L)'
;MTFFIAMFILVMQFLWRYVDDLVGKGLELSVLLELLFYASLQVVPMALPLAILLAALMTFGNLGENYELTALKSAGISLPRIMMPLIILTIIISGLAYAFSNNVLPVANLKLVSILHGIRETRLELDIKEGVFYQGVDDFSIKVEEKDRETNMLREVMIYDHRDRQAANSNVTLADSGKLQVSTDKKHLLLTLYDGVRYDERMMPIQPGGEKRHRESSMYRTDEFGEQIGIIQLQGFDFSKSDENMFKGGDRMKNLTQLQHDLDSIRNEREILVSTIEERSSQVHFSRMREPREERLAAIDSATSVNADSLFLKFDNSRKQMVIQNAIRSARDHKGIIDDQMRFVEQEDARIRRHQMEIHRKFTLSFACLIFFFIGAPLGAIIRKGGIGMPVVISIFFFVIYYIIDTMGGKFAR
;
A
#
# COMPACT_ATOMS: atom_id res chain seq x y z
N MET A 1 -4.35 -32.94 10.76
CA MET A 1 -3.37 -32.57 11.79
C MET A 1 -2.23 -31.73 11.22
N THR A 2 -1.50 -32.18 10.21
CA THR A 2 -0.37 -31.46 9.56
C THR A 2 -0.74 -30.04 9.09
N PHE A 3 -1.93 -29.85 8.51
CA PHE A 3 -2.43 -28.54 8.08
C PHE A 3 -2.56 -27.55 9.25
N PHE A 4 -3.13 -27.98 10.38
CA PHE A 4 -3.29 -27.10 11.53
C PHE A 4 -1.95 -26.71 12.17
N ILE A 5 -0.98 -27.62 12.18
CA ILE A 5 0.38 -27.33 12.67
C ILE A 5 1.05 -26.30 11.75
N ALA A 6 1.02 -26.50 10.42
CA ALA A 6 1.57 -25.56 9.47
C ALA A 6 0.90 -24.19 9.56
N MET A 7 -0.43 -24.17 9.67
CA MET A 7 -1.22 -22.95 9.81
C MET A 7 -0.88 -22.22 11.10
N PHE A 8 -0.76 -22.91 12.23
CA PHE A 8 -0.38 -22.32 13.51
C PHE A 8 0.99 -21.63 13.46
N ILE A 9 2.00 -22.32 12.89
CA ILE A 9 3.35 -21.73 12.75
C ILE A 9 3.32 -20.46 11.91
N LEU A 10 2.59 -20.46 10.78
CA LEU A 10 2.53 -19.32 9.88
C LEU A 10 1.69 -18.17 10.46
N VAL A 11 0.63 -18.46 11.22
CA VAL A 11 -0.15 -17.44 11.95
C VAL A 11 0.69 -16.82 13.07
N MET A 12 1.51 -17.61 13.78
CA MET A 12 2.45 -17.09 14.78
C MET A 12 3.49 -16.17 14.13
N GLN A 13 4.02 -16.53 12.96
CA GLN A 13 4.91 -15.66 12.19
C GLN A 13 4.22 -14.36 11.76
N PHE A 14 2.95 -14.42 11.38
CA PHE A 14 2.16 -13.22 11.07
C PHE A 14 2.00 -12.33 12.30
N LEU A 15 1.62 -12.89 13.45
CA LEU A 15 1.48 -12.14 14.70
C LEU A 15 2.77 -11.44 15.10
N TRP A 16 3.90 -12.16 15.01
CA TRP A 16 5.21 -11.59 15.32
C TRP A 16 5.56 -10.40 14.45
N ARG A 17 5.14 -10.42 13.19
CA ARG A 17 5.36 -9.32 12.24
C ARG A 17 4.59 -8.05 12.58
N TYR A 18 3.41 -8.19 13.20
CA TYR A 18 2.51 -7.08 13.51
C TYR A 18 2.42 -6.79 15.01
N VAL A 19 3.30 -7.39 15.82
CA VAL A 19 3.27 -7.21 17.28
C VAL A 19 3.38 -5.75 17.70
N ASP A 20 4.25 -4.98 17.04
CA ASP A 20 4.45 -3.56 17.31
C ASP A 20 3.21 -2.71 16.95
N ASP A 21 2.45 -3.13 15.94
CA ASP A 21 1.19 -2.49 15.55
C ASP A 21 0.02 -2.85 16.49
N LEU A 22 0.13 -3.94 17.25
CA LEU A 22 -0.95 -4.48 18.09
C LEU A 22 -0.79 -4.18 19.58
N VAL A 23 0.45 -4.21 20.08
CA VAL A 23 0.75 -4.01 21.49
C VAL A 23 0.64 -2.52 21.86
N GLY A 24 0.06 -2.23 23.01
CA GLY A 24 -0.08 -0.87 23.53
C GLY A 24 -1.26 -0.07 22.96
N LYS A 25 -2.01 -0.59 21.98
CA LYS A 25 -3.11 0.14 21.35
C LYS A 25 -4.49 -0.07 22.00
N GLY A 26 -4.59 -0.74 23.16
CA GLY A 26 -5.86 -0.91 23.90
C GLY A 26 -7.00 -1.48 23.04
N LEU A 27 -6.66 -2.30 22.02
CA LEU A 27 -7.65 -2.87 21.11
C LEU A 27 -8.57 -3.84 21.84
N GLU A 28 -9.83 -3.82 21.51
CA GLU A 28 -10.78 -4.79 22.01
C GLU A 28 -10.43 -6.21 21.56
N LEU A 29 -10.66 -7.20 22.44
CA LEU A 29 -10.40 -8.60 22.12
C LEU A 29 -11.17 -9.07 20.89
N SER A 30 -12.35 -8.54 20.64
CA SER A 30 -13.17 -8.79 19.45
C SER A 30 -12.42 -8.46 18.14
N VAL A 31 -11.75 -7.30 18.10
CA VAL A 31 -10.95 -6.84 16.95
C VAL A 31 -9.74 -7.72 16.74
N LEU A 32 -9.06 -8.12 17.82
CA LEU A 32 -7.92 -9.01 17.76
C LEU A 32 -8.30 -10.41 17.23
N LEU A 33 -9.42 -10.96 17.69
CA LEU A 33 -9.92 -12.24 17.20
C LEU A 33 -10.33 -12.17 15.73
N GLU A 34 -10.99 -11.09 15.32
CA GLU A 34 -11.36 -10.85 13.92
C GLU A 34 -10.10 -10.72 13.03
N LEU A 35 -9.10 -9.98 13.47
CA LEU A 35 -7.82 -9.85 12.79
C LEU A 35 -7.14 -11.21 12.62
N LEU A 36 -7.07 -12.01 13.70
CA LEU A 36 -6.48 -13.35 13.69
C LEU A 36 -7.22 -14.29 12.74
N PHE A 37 -8.55 -14.20 12.71
CA PHE A 37 -9.37 -15.00 11.80
C PHE A 37 -9.04 -14.68 10.34
N TYR A 38 -9.07 -13.41 9.93
CA TYR A 38 -8.74 -13.05 8.54
C TYR A 38 -7.25 -13.26 8.21
N ALA A 39 -6.36 -13.07 9.15
CA ALA A 39 -4.95 -13.41 8.99
C ALA A 39 -4.74 -14.91 8.76
N SER A 40 -5.48 -15.75 9.49
CA SER A 40 -5.41 -17.21 9.30
C SER A 40 -5.87 -17.62 7.91
N LEU A 41 -6.95 -16.99 7.38
CA LEU A 41 -7.40 -17.24 6.01
C LEU A 41 -6.37 -16.83 4.95
N GLN A 42 -5.63 -15.73 5.19
CA GLN A 42 -4.59 -15.28 4.27
C GLN A 42 -3.40 -16.24 4.20
N VAL A 43 -3.15 -17.01 5.26
CA VAL A 43 -2.03 -17.93 5.36
C VAL A 43 -2.34 -19.29 4.72
N VAL A 44 -3.63 -19.65 4.54
CA VAL A 44 -4.07 -20.92 3.94
C VAL A 44 -3.36 -21.26 2.62
N PRO A 45 -3.18 -20.33 1.66
CA PRO A 45 -2.51 -20.61 0.40
C PRO A 45 -1.08 -21.15 0.55
N MET A 46 -0.39 -20.75 1.62
CA MET A 46 0.98 -21.22 1.91
C MET A 46 0.96 -22.50 2.74
N ALA A 47 0.02 -22.60 3.68
CA ALA A 47 -0.09 -23.74 4.59
C ALA A 47 -0.56 -25.02 3.88
N LEU A 48 -1.47 -24.89 2.91
CA LEU A 48 -2.13 -26.05 2.29
C LEU A 48 -1.17 -26.93 1.47
N PRO A 49 -0.37 -26.39 0.53
CA PRO A 49 0.61 -27.19 -0.20
C PRO A 49 1.64 -27.85 0.72
N LEU A 50 2.14 -27.10 1.73
CA LEU A 50 3.07 -27.62 2.73
C LEU A 50 2.47 -28.80 3.52
N ALA A 51 1.22 -28.65 3.93
CA ALA A 51 0.50 -29.68 4.67
C ALA A 51 0.30 -30.96 3.83
N ILE A 52 -0.01 -30.81 2.54
CA ILE A 52 -0.15 -31.93 1.59
C ILE A 52 1.20 -32.66 1.40
N LEU A 53 2.28 -31.89 1.22
CA LEU A 53 3.63 -32.44 1.12
C LEU A 53 3.99 -33.27 2.36
N LEU A 54 3.82 -32.65 3.54
CA LEU A 54 4.12 -33.30 4.81
C LEU A 54 3.25 -34.56 5.03
N ALA A 55 1.95 -34.45 4.76
CA ALA A 55 1.02 -35.58 4.88
C ALA A 55 1.39 -36.72 3.93
N ALA A 56 1.73 -36.39 2.67
CA ALA A 56 2.19 -37.43 1.70
C ALA A 56 3.49 -38.08 2.14
N LEU A 57 4.49 -37.29 2.56
CA LEU A 57 5.75 -37.79 3.09
C LEU A 57 5.55 -38.72 4.28
N MET A 58 4.73 -38.33 5.25
CA MET A 58 4.44 -39.13 6.45
C MET A 58 3.68 -40.39 6.11
N THR A 59 2.66 -40.31 5.25
CA THR A 59 1.84 -41.49 4.89
C THR A 59 2.69 -42.54 4.15
N PHE A 60 3.39 -42.12 3.09
CA PHE A 60 4.22 -43.07 2.31
C PHE A 60 5.50 -43.46 3.04
N GLY A 61 6.04 -42.59 3.89
CA GLY A 61 7.17 -42.92 4.77
C GLY A 61 6.79 -44.02 5.77
N ASN A 62 5.64 -43.89 6.42
CA ASN A 62 5.15 -44.88 7.36
C ASN A 62 4.85 -46.23 6.68
N LEU A 63 4.20 -46.21 5.50
CA LEU A 63 4.02 -47.41 4.67
C LEU A 63 5.36 -48.07 4.26
N GLY A 64 6.40 -47.26 4.02
CA GLY A 64 7.75 -47.73 3.70
C GLY A 64 8.48 -48.30 4.91
N GLU A 65 8.40 -47.65 6.06
CA GLU A 65 9.02 -48.03 7.34
C GLU A 65 8.46 -49.38 7.83
N ASN A 66 7.15 -49.56 7.77
CA ASN A 66 6.46 -50.79 8.17
C ASN A 66 6.52 -51.92 7.12
N TYR A 67 7.28 -51.77 6.02
CA TYR A 67 7.36 -52.72 4.91
C TYR A 67 6.04 -52.98 4.18
N GLU A 68 4.95 -52.28 4.52
CA GLU A 68 3.65 -52.43 3.87
C GLU A 68 3.71 -52.11 2.37
N LEU A 69 4.45 -51.05 2.02
CA LEU A 69 4.67 -50.66 0.63
C LEU A 69 5.44 -51.75 -0.14
N THR A 70 6.40 -52.40 0.52
CA THR A 70 7.16 -53.51 -0.08
C THR A 70 6.28 -54.75 -0.28
N ALA A 71 5.41 -55.05 0.68
CA ALA A 71 4.45 -56.17 0.59
C ALA A 71 3.45 -55.94 -0.57
N LEU A 72 2.91 -54.71 -0.72
CA LEU A 72 2.02 -54.38 -1.81
C LEU A 72 2.70 -54.47 -3.19
N LYS A 73 3.97 -54.04 -3.29
CA LYS A 73 4.75 -54.14 -4.52
C LYS A 73 5.09 -55.60 -4.86
N SER A 74 5.42 -56.47 -3.89
CA SER A 74 5.67 -57.86 -4.10
C SER A 74 4.40 -58.65 -4.53
N ALA A 75 3.21 -58.14 -4.14
CA ALA A 75 1.93 -58.62 -4.63
C ALA A 75 1.58 -58.15 -6.06
N GLY A 76 2.52 -57.42 -6.74
CA GLY A 76 2.35 -56.95 -8.12
C GLY A 76 1.58 -55.62 -8.26
N ILE A 77 1.28 -54.92 -7.16
CA ILE A 77 0.57 -53.66 -7.21
C ILE A 77 1.57 -52.52 -7.50
N SER A 78 1.35 -51.77 -8.58
CA SER A 78 2.21 -50.64 -8.96
C SER A 78 2.04 -49.45 -8.02
N LEU A 79 3.11 -48.67 -7.78
CA LEU A 79 3.08 -47.49 -6.94
C LEU A 79 1.98 -46.47 -7.34
N PRO A 80 1.75 -46.13 -8.62
CA PRO A 80 0.66 -45.27 -9.02
C PRO A 80 -0.72 -45.78 -8.59
N ARG A 81 -0.95 -47.10 -8.59
CA ARG A 81 -2.21 -47.68 -8.14
C ARG A 81 -2.38 -47.56 -6.63
N ILE A 82 -1.30 -47.66 -5.85
CA ILE A 82 -1.32 -47.44 -4.40
C ILE A 82 -1.61 -45.96 -4.09
N MET A 83 -1.08 -45.04 -4.90
CA MET A 83 -1.27 -43.61 -4.77
C MET A 83 -2.67 -43.13 -5.21
N MET A 84 -3.40 -43.86 -6.05
CA MET A 84 -4.63 -43.47 -6.71
C MET A 84 -5.70 -42.87 -5.76
N PRO A 85 -6.02 -43.46 -4.60
CA PRO A 85 -7.00 -42.90 -3.67
C PRO A 85 -6.59 -41.52 -3.16
N LEU A 86 -5.30 -41.32 -2.89
CA LEU A 86 -4.77 -40.03 -2.41
C LEU A 86 -4.66 -39.00 -3.54
N ILE A 87 -4.40 -39.45 -4.78
CA ILE A 87 -4.46 -38.58 -5.96
C ILE A 87 -5.86 -38.01 -6.13
N ILE A 88 -6.89 -38.85 -6.05
CA ILE A 88 -8.30 -38.39 -6.14
C ILE A 88 -8.61 -37.39 -5.04
N LEU A 89 -8.24 -37.68 -3.79
CA LEU A 89 -8.40 -36.79 -2.67
C LEU A 89 -7.70 -35.43 -2.89
N THR A 90 -6.45 -35.47 -3.38
CA THR A 90 -5.67 -34.25 -3.65
C THR A 90 -6.27 -33.45 -4.79
N ILE A 91 -6.86 -34.07 -5.82
CA ILE A 91 -7.60 -33.37 -6.88
C ILE A 91 -8.82 -32.64 -6.30
N ILE A 92 -9.57 -33.28 -5.39
CA ILE A 92 -10.72 -32.66 -4.72
C ILE A 92 -10.25 -31.46 -3.89
N ILE A 93 -9.19 -31.64 -3.08
CA ILE A 93 -8.61 -30.55 -2.27
C ILE A 93 -8.11 -29.42 -3.17
N SER A 94 -7.48 -29.73 -4.31
CA SER A 94 -7.02 -28.73 -5.29
C SER A 94 -8.18 -27.91 -5.87
N GLY A 95 -9.32 -28.54 -6.17
CA GLY A 95 -10.54 -27.84 -6.58
C GLY A 95 -11.10 -26.93 -5.50
N LEU A 96 -11.15 -27.39 -4.25
CA LEU A 96 -11.55 -26.58 -3.10
C LEU A 96 -10.57 -25.44 -2.86
N ALA A 97 -9.28 -25.64 -3.04
CA ALA A 97 -8.23 -24.64 -2.92
C ALA A 97 -8.41 -23.52 -3.97
N TYR A 98 -8.80 -23.86 -5.20
CA TYR A 98 -9.16 -22.88 -6.23
C TYR A 98 -10.38 -22.06 -5.81
N ALA A 99 -11.46 -22.71 -5.39
CA ALA A 99 -12.67 -22.03 -4.95
C ALA A 99 -12.40 -21.08 -3.76
N PHE A 100 -11.56 -21.54 -2.82
CA PHE A 100 -11.09 -20.71 -1.70
C PHE A 100 -10.29 -19.50 -2.17
N SER A 101 -9.31 -19.72 -3.05
CA SER A 101 -8.46 -18.63 -3.59
C SER A 101 -9.24 -17.60 -4.39
N ASN A 102 -10.31 -18.04 -5.07
CA ASN A 102 -11.13 -17.14 -5.90
C ASN A 102 -12.20 -16.38 -5.11
N ASN A 103 -12.83 -17.01 -4.13
CA ASN A 103 -14.02 -16.44 -3.48
C ASN A 103 -13.75 -15.97 -2.04
N VAL A 104 -13.00 -16.75 -1.25
CA VAL A 104 -12.77 -16.46 0.17
C VAL A 104 -11.60 -15.50 0.38
N LEU A 105 -10.49 -15.77 -0.30
CA LEU A 105 -9.25 -15.01 -0.11
C LEU A 105 -9.38 -13.51 -0.45
N PRO A 106 -10.09 -13.08 -1.52
CA PRO A 106 -10.30 -11.65 -1.80
C PRO A 106 -11.01 -10.92 -0.67
N VAL A 107 -12.07 -11.54 -0.12
CA VAL A 107 -12.83 -10.98 1.01
C VAL A 107 -11.98 -10.92 2.27
N ALA A 108 -11.23 -11.99 2.56
CA ALA A 108 -10.32 -12.03 3.70
C ALA A 108 -9.23 -10.96 3.61
N ASN A 109 -8.65 -10.76 2.43
CA ASN A 109 -7.66 -9.71 2.19
C ASN A 109 -8.25 -8.31 2.39
N LEU A 110 -9.45 -8.04 1.87
CA LEU A 110 -10.14 -6.77 2.04
C LEU A 110 -10.35 -6.44 3.52
N LYS A 111 -10.92 -7.38 4.25
CA LYS A 111 -11.18 -7.24 5.70
C LYS A 111 -9.88 -7.04 6.49
N LEU A 112 -8.87 -7.86 6.21
CA LEU A 112 -7.58 -7.77 6.89
C LEU A 112 -6.91 -6.41 6.68
N VAL A 113 -6.89 -5.91 5.44
CA VAL A 113 -6.29 -4.61 5.12
C VAL A 113 -7.06 -3.47 5.78
N SER A 114 -8.40 -3.50 5.75
CA SER A 114 -9.25 -2.50 6.41
C SER A 114 -9.00 -2.46 7.93
N ILE A 115 -8.91 -3.63 8.59
CA ILE A 115 -8.63 -3.71 10.03
C ILE A 115 -7.21 -3.20 10.33
N LEU A 116 -6.18 -3.66 9.60
CA LEU A 116 -4.80 -3.22 9.80
C LEU A 116 -4.63 -1.72 9.58
N HIS A 117 -5.32 -1.15 8.60
CA HIS A 117 -5.30 0.30 8.34
C HIS A 117 -5.95 1.04 9.50
N GLY A 118 -7.15 0.61 9.95
CA GLY A 118 -7.80 1.19 11.11
C GLY A 118 -6.93 1.13 12.37
N ILE A 119 -6.24 -0.01 12.61
CA ILE A 119 -5.29 -0.14 13.73
C ILE A 119 -4.12 0.83 13.61
N ARG A 120 -3.60 1.07 12.40
CA ARG A 120 -2.49 2.01 12.19
C ARG A 120 -2.92 3.45 12.33
N GLU A 121 -4.13 3.78 11.90
CA GLU A 121 -4.70 5.11 12.07
C GLU A 121 -5.10 5.39 13.52
N THR A 122 -5.38 4.36 14.31
CA THR A 122 -5.70 4.52 15.73
C THR A 122 -4.45 5.01 16.46
N ARG A 123 -4.49 6.26 16.87
CA ARG A 123 -3.46 6.89 17.72
C ARG A 123 -3.91 6.76 19.17
N LEU A 124 -3.25 5.91 19.93
CA LEU A 124 -3.70 5.55 21.27
C LEU A 124 -3.13 6.36 22.41
N GLU A 125 -1.95 6.86 22.21
CA GLU A 125 -1.31 7.73 23.16
C GLU A 125 -0.70 8.90 22.42
N LEU A 126 -0.92 10.09 22.95
CA LEU A 126 -0.10 11.23 22.65
C LEU A 126 1.30 10.90 23.18
N ASP A 127 2.10 10.20 22.36
CA ASP A 127 3.52 9.99 22.66
C ASP A 127 4.26 11.32 22.45
N ILE A 128 3.94 12.26 23.36
CA ILE A 128 4.64 13.54 23.43
C ILE A 128 6.00 13.23 24.03
N LYS A 129 7.03 13.27 23.16
CA LYS A 129 8.42 13.12 23.57
C LYS A 129 8.92 14.42 24.19
N GLU A 130 9.66 14.29 25.28
CA GLU A 130 10.29 15.42 25.98
C GLU A 130 11.23 16.19 25.03
N GLY A 131 11.16 17.49 25.06
CA GLY A 131 12.00 18.39 24.28
C GLY A 131 11.68 18.51 22.78
N VAL A 132 10.70 17.77 22.24
CA VAL A 132 10.39 17.70 20.82
C VAL A 132 8.96 18.20 20.53
N PHE A 133 8.77 18.94 19.43
CA PHE A 133 7.43 19.34 19.00
C PHE A 133 6.64 18.11 18.51
N TYR A 134 5.51 17.86 19.14
CA TYR A 134 4.52 16.88 18.75
C TYR A 134 3.47 17.51 17.83
N GLN A 135 3.37 17.05 16.60
CA GLN A 135 2.42 17.52 15.57
C GLN A 135 1.31 16.50 15.30
N GLY A 136 1.10 15.57 16.21
CA GLY A 136 0.11 14.49 16.04
C GLY A 136 -1.34 14.92 16.29
N VAL A 137 -1.60 16.17 16.70
CA VAL A 137 -2.92 16.77 16.86
C VAL A 137 -3.12 17.78 15.75
N ASP A 138 -4.22 17.65 15.00
CA ASP A 138 -4.50 18.56 13.88
C ASP A 138 -4.58 20.01 14.38
N ASP A 139 -3.99 20.92 13.63
CA ASP A 139 -3.93 22.36 13.89
C ASP A 139 -3.20 22.76 15.19
N PHE A 140 -2.51 21.85 15.89
CA PHE A 140 -1.73 22.17 17.08
C PHE A 140 -0.33 21.53 17.05
N SER A 141 0.68 22.30 17.49
CA SER A 141 2.02 21.78 17.76
C SER A 141 2.32 21.95 19.26
N ILE A 142 2.54 20.83 19.97
CA ILE A 142 2.72 20.81 21.42
C ILE A 142 4.16 20.39 21.72
N LYS A 143 4.87 21.16 22.52
CA LYS A 143 6.18 20.81 23.07
C LYS A 143 6.11 20.79 24.59
N VAL A 144 6.77 19.82 25.21
CA VAL A 144 6.90 19.66 26.68
C VAL A 144 8.35 19.39 27.00
N GLU A 145 8.89 20.01 28.00
CA GLU A 145 10.27 19.73 28.43
C GLU A 145 10.34 18.46 29.29
N GLU A 146 9.39 18.24 30.19
CA GLU A 146 9.34 17.05 31.05
C GLU A 146 7.92 16.46 31.10
N LYS A 147 7.81 15.15 31.09
CA LYS A 147 6.55 14.40 31.22
C LYS A 147 6.66 13.36 32.34
N ASP A 148 5.91 13.54 33.42
CA ASP A 148 5.74 12.52 34.43
C ASP A 148 4.79 11.42 33.92
N ARG A 149 5.32 10.22 33.77
CA ARG A 149 4.58 9.05 33.26
C ARG A 149 3.56 8.47 34.27
N GLU A 150 3.72 8.72 35.54
CA GLU A 150 2.80 8.18 36.55
C GLU A 150 1.57 9.08 36.75
N THR A 151 1.77 10.40 36.74
CA THR A 151 0.69 11.38 36.95
C THR A 151 0.15 11.97 35.70
N ASN A 152 0.76 11.76 34.51
CA ASN A 152 0.49 12.42 33.25
C ASN A 152 0.57 13.96 33.33
N MET A 153 1.36 14.45 34.28
CA MET A 153 1.68 15.87 34.39
C MET A 153 2.79 16.24 33.41
N LEU A 154 2.58 17.34 32.73
CA LEU A 154 3.50 17.96 31.79
C LEU A 154 4.09 19.21 32.43
N ARG A 155 5.37 19.48 32.21
CA ARG A 155 6.05 20.69 32.68
C ARG A 155 6.62 21.47 31.50
N GLU A 156 6.61 22.80 31.64
CA GLU A 156 7.06 23.74 30.60
C GLU A 156 6.39 23.44 29.26
N VAL A 157 5.07 23.61 29.24
CA VAL A 157 4.24 23.30 28.08
C VAL A 157 4.19 24.49 27.14
N MET A 158 4.54 24.27 25.87
CA MET A 158 4.44 25.24 24.79
C MET A 158 3.51 24.72 23.70
N ILE A 159 2.51 25.49 23.33
CA ILE A 159 1.49 25.13 22.33
C ILE A 159 1.41 26.20 21.27
N TYR A 160 1.57 25.81 20.02
CA TYR A 160 1.25 26.61 18.85
C TYR A 160 -0.12 26.22 18.32
N ASP A 161 -1.01 27.20 18.10
CA ASP A 161 -2.34 27.03 17.50
C ASP A 161 -2.28 27.49 16.04
N HIS A 162 -2.43 26.54 15.10
CA HIS A 162 -2.35 26.77 13.65
C HIS A 162 -3.73 26.84 12.98
N ARG A 163 -4.82 26.95 13.72
CA ARG A 163 -6.18 27.03 13.16
C ARG A 163 -6.37 28.21 12.22
N ASP A 164 -5.65 29.29 12.46
CA ASP A 164 -5.62 30.41 11.52
C ASP A 164 -4.49 30.25 10.52
N ARG A 165 -4.84 29.68 9.34
CA ARG A 165 -3.87 29.40 8.26
C ARG A 165 -3.26 30.67 7.62
N GLN A 166 -3.82 31.85 7.86
CA GLN A 166 -3.30 33.09 7.29
C GLN A 166 -2.21 33.73 8.14
N ALA A 167 -2.13 33.38 9.41
CA ALA A 167 -1.16 33.91 10.36
C ALA A 167 -0.38 32.72 10.99
N ALA A 168 0.62 32.20 10.28
CA ALA A 168 1.47 31.14 10.79
C ALA A 168 2.14 31.56 12.11
N ASN A 169 2.00 30.73 13.14
CA ASN A 169 2.60 30.92 14.47
C ASN A 169 2.17 32.19 15.25
N SER A 170 1.01 32.73 14.97
CA SER A 170 0.51 33.92 15.64
C SER A 170 -0.07 33.68 17.04
N ASN A 171 -0.44 32.43 17.34
CA ASN A 171 -1.01 32.02 18.61
C ASN A 171 -0.09 31.06 19.35
N VAL A 172 0.49 31.53 20.46
CA VAL A 172 1.39 30.72 21.30
C VAL A 172 0.88 30.71 22.73
N THR A 173 0.74 29.57 23.35
CA THR A 173 0.42 29.40 24.75
C THR A 173 1.60 28.77 25.49
N LEU A 174 2.07 29.42 26.53
CA LEU A 174 3.09 28.91 27.46
C LEU A 174 2.45 28.63 28.79
N ALA A 175 2.73 27.50 29.42
CA ALA A 175 2.23 27.17 30.74
C ALA A 175 3.31 26.45 31.56
N ASP A 176 3.38 26.76 32.86
CA ASP A 176 4.36 26.13 33.76
C ASP A 176 4.11 24.63 33.91
N SER A 177 2.83 24.26 33.95
CA SER A 177 2.45 22.85 33.99
C SER A 177 1.13 22.60 33.27
N GLY A 178 0.87 21.34 32.93
CA GLY A 178 -0.37 20.94 32.32
C GLY A 178 -0.70 19.47 32.58
N LYS A 179 -1.96 19.13 32.49
CA LYS A 179 -2.46 17.76 32.61
C LYS A 179 -3.21 17.34 31.38
N LEU A 180 -2.82 16.21 30.85
CA LEU A 180 -3.43 15.63 29.67
C LEU A 180 -4.38 14.52 30.08
N GLN A 181 -5.66 14.64 29.68
CA GLN A 181 -6.66 13.62 29.95
C GLN A 181 -7.48 13.34 28.70
N VAL A 182 -7.67 12.06 28.38
CA VAL A 182 -8.60 11.68 27.33
C VAL A 182 -10.00 11.59 27.96
N SER A 183 -10.98 12.23 27.32
CA SER A 183 -12.39 12.18 27.76
C SER A 183 -12.89 10.73 27.78
N THR A 184 -13.90 10.46 28.63
CA THR A 184 -14.52 9.13 28.77
C THR A 184 -15.08 8.59 27.46
N ASP A 185 -15.49 9.48 26.54
CA ASP A 185 -15.99 9.14 25.21
C ASP A 185 -14.86 8.88 24.18
N LYS A 186 -13.58 9.04 24.59
CA LYS A 186 -12.36 8.93 23.76
C LYS A 186 -12.33 9.83 22.52
N LYS A 187 -13.26 10.79 22.41
CA LYS A 187 -13.38 11.70 21.25
C LYS A 187 -12.74 13.06 21.49
N HIS A 188 -12.47 13.40 22.74
CA HIS A 188 -11.92 14.69 23.12
C HIS A 188 -10.69 14.51 24.00
N LEU A 189 -9.69 15.33 23.77
CA LEU A 189 -8.54 15.51 24.64
C LEU A 189 -8.78 16.76 25.49
N LEU A 190 -8.77 16.57 26.78
CA LEU A 190 -8.82 17.64 27.75
C LEU A 190 -7.37 17.97 28.15
N LEU A 191 -6.93 19.14 27.76
CA LEU A 191 -5.64 19.69 28.15
C LEU A 191 -5.87 20.80 29.16
N THR A 192 -5.62 20.53 30.43
CA THR A 192 -5.68 21.52 31.49
C THR A 192 -4.30 22.10 31.69
N LEU A 193 -4.15 23.39 31.49
CA LEU A 193 -2.91 24.14 31.66
C LEU A 193 -3.01 24.98 32.93
N TYR A 194 -1.92 25.06 33.69
CA TYR A 194 -1.83 25.81 34.92
C TYR A 194 -0.73 26.87 34.81
N ASP A 195 -1.02 28.07 35.35
CA ASP A 195 -0.11 29.19 35.44
C ASP A 195 0.61 29.52 34.14
N GLY A 196 -0.11 30.18 33.23
CA GLY A 196 0.40 30.37 31.88
C GLY A 196 0.04 31.70 31.26
N VAL A 197 0.64 31.93 30.08
CA VAL A 197 0.46 33.16 29.29
C VAL A 197 0.16 32.75 27.85
N ARG A 198 -0.87 33.34 27.29
CA ARG A 198 -1.23 33.21 25.88
C ARG A 198 -0.90 34.47 25.11
N TYR A 199 -0.17 34.32 24.03
CA TYR A 199 0.20 35.36 23.10
C TYR A 199 -0.62 35.20 21.82
N ASP A 200 -1.35 36.24 21.41
CA ASP A 200 -2.17 36.27 20.18
C ASP A 200 -1.74 37.47 19.34
N GLU A 201 -1.08 37.22 18.21
CA GLU A 201 -0.66 38.22 17.24
C GLU A 201 -1.61 38.20 16.04
N ARG A 202 -2.45 39.23 15.90
CA ARG A 202 -3.39 39.33 14.78
C ARG A 202 -2.90 40.36 13.76
N MET A 203 -2.70 39.89 12.54
CA MET A 203 -2.48 40.78 11.40
C MET A 203 -3.80 41.42 11.00
N MET A 204 -3.86 42.76 10.97
CA MET A 204 -5.04 43.44 10.41
C MET A 204 -5.08 43.29 8.89
N PRO A 205 -6.25 42.92 8.31
CA PRO A 205 -6.38 42.85 6.86
C PRO A 205 -6.16 44.25 6.27
N ILE A 206 -5.25 44.37 5.31
CA ILE A 206 -4.99 45.59 4.55
C ILE A 206 -6.25 45.97 3.78
N GLN A 207 -6.88 47.10 4.09
CA GLN A 207 -7.98 47.62 3.29
C GLN A 207 -7.47 48.01 1.89
N PRO A 208 -8.08 47.53 0.80
CA PRO A 208 -7.68 47.91 -0.55
C PRO A 208 -8.06 49.39 -0.79
N GLY A 209 -7.08 50.28 -0.83
CA GLY A 209 -7.30 51.71 -1.15
C GLY A 209 -6.53 52.71 -0.30
N GLY A 210 -5.82 52.32 0.73
CA GLY A 210 -4.99 53.20 1.56
C GLY A 210 -3.57 53.35 1.01
N GLU A 211 -3.09 54.61 0.96
CA GLU A 211 -1.70 54.94 0.59
C GLU A 211 -0.70 54.08 1.35
N LYS A 212 0.31 53.58 0.62
CA LYS A 212 1.44 52.83 1.14
C LYS A 212 2.22 53.66 2.18
N ARG A 213 1.74 53.71 3.41
CA ARG A 213 2.53 54.15 4.56
C ARG A 213 2.74 52.97 5.51
N HIS A 214 3.96 52.49 5.51
CA HIS A 214 4.65 51.69 6.51
C HIS A 214 3.97 51.57 7.86
N ARG A 215 3.66 50.38 8.19
CA ARG A 215 3.78 49.59 9.40
C ARG A 215 2.66 48.54 9.39
N GLU A 216 3.06 47.32 9.23
CA GLU A 216 2.31 46.17 9.71
C GLU A 216 1.99 46.45 11.20
N SER A 217 0.80 46.95 11.46
CA SER A 217 0.30 47.09 12.81
C SER A 217 -0.27 45.73 13.21
N SER A 218 0.60 44.85 13.74
CA SER A 218 0.13 43.67 14.43
C SER A 218 -0.46 44.10 15.78
N MET A 219 -1.71 43.73 16.02
CA MET A 219 -2.29 43.79 17.36
C MET A 219 -1.76 42.61 18.17
N TYR A 220 -1.02 42.94 19.24
CA TYR A 220 -0.48 41.96 20.16
C TYR A 220 -1.35 41.92 21.41
N ARG A 221 -1.90 40.74 21.71
CA ARG A 221 -2.70 40.50 22.90
C ARG A 221 -1.99 39.44 23.77
N THR A 222 -1.87 39.77 25.05
CA THR A 222 -1.32 38.85 26.06
C THR A 222 -2.41 38.58 27.09
N ASP A 223 -2.76 37.31 27.27
CA ASP A 223 -3.71 36.87 28.29
C ASP A 223 -2.98 35.98 29.29
N GLU A 224 -2.96 36.40 30.57
CA GLU A 224 -2.45 35.57 31.69
C GLU A 224 -3.59 34.79 32.30
N PHE A 225 -3.36 33.53 32.61
CA PHE A 225 -4.35 32.64 33.21
C PHE A 225 -3.74 31.75 34.31
N GLY A 226 -4.50 31.57 35.39
CA GLY A 226 -4.14 30.57 36.42
C GLY A 226 -4.51 29.13 36.02
N GLU A 227 -5.65 28.96 35.33
CA GLU A 227 -6.08 27.68 34.78
C GLU A 227 -6.79 27.88 33.43
N GLN A 228 -6.39 27.08 32.45
CA GLN A 228 -7.03 27.06 31.13
C GLN A 228 -7.31 25.66 30.70
N ILE A 229 -8.55 25.35 30.31
CA ILE A 229 -8.94 24.05 29.79
C ILE A 229 -9.11 24.16 28.28
N GLY A 230 -8.25 23.48 27.54
CA GLY A 230 -8.35 23.28 26.12
C GLY A 230 -9.06 21.96 25.82
N ILE A 231 -10.15 22.03 25.02
CA ILE A 231 -10.82 20.84 24.48
C ILE A 231 -10.39 20.68 23.04
N ILE A 232 -9.66 19.62 22.77
CA ILE A 232 -9.17 19.31 21.42
C ILE A 232 -9.95 18.10 20.92
N GLN A 233 -10.59 18.22 19.77
CA GLN A 233 -11.28 17.10 19.15
C GLN A 233 -10.27 16.13 18.60
N LEU A 234 -10.30 14.90 19.08
CA LEU A 234 -9.42 13.83 18.64
C LEU A 234 -10.05 13.12 17.42
N GLN A 235 -9.48 13.35 16.25
CA GLN A 235 -9.82 12.55 15.09
C GLN A 235 -8.84 11.37 15.00
N GLY A 236 -9.37 10.13 14.94
CA GLY A 236 -8.56 8.91 14.76
C GLY A 236 -8.07 8.22 16.04
N PHE A 237 -8.61 8.57 17.22
CA PHE A 237 -8.25 7.92 18.50
C PHE A 237 -9.15 6.73 18.87
N ASP A 238 -10.32 6.61 18.26
CA ASP A 238 -11.13 5.40 18.33
C ASP A 238 -10.80 4.49 17.17
N PHE A 239 -10.66 3.17 17.45
CA PHE A 239 -10.60 2.19 16.38
C PHE A 239 -11.93 2.26 15.60
N SER A 240 -11.88 2.84 14.42
CA SER A 240 -12.93 2.69 13.42
C SER A 240 -12.38 1.81 12.30
N LYS A 241 -13.17 0.82 11.88
CA LYS A 241 -12.83 0.08 10.66
C LYS A 241 -12.80 1.09 9.53
N SER A 242 -11.65 1.23 8.88
CA SER A 242 -11.55 2.06 7.67
C SER A 242 -12.57 1.60 6.63
N ASP A 243 -13.14 2.54 5.88
CA ASP A 243 -14.14 2.20 4.85
C ASP A 243 -13.54 1.19 3.87
N GLU A 244 -14.14 -0.01 3.83
CA GLU A 244 -13.74 -1.09 2.94
C GLU A 244 -13.75 -0.66 1.46
N ASN A 245 -14.58 0.33 1.11
CA ASN A 245 -14.66 0.84 -0.26
C ASN A 245 -13.36 1.44 -0.75
N MET A 246 -12.53 1.99 0.16
CA MET A 246 -11.21 2.53 -0.17
C MET A 246 -10.25 1.44 -0.70
N PHE A 247 -10.42 0.20 -0.27
CA PHE A 247 -9.51 -0.91 -0.59
C PHE A 247 -10.05 -1.87 -1.65
N LYS A 248 -11.34 -1.79 -2.00
CA LYS A 248 -11.98 -2.67 -3.01
C LYS A 248 -11.32 -2.61 -4.39
N GLY A 249 -10.65 -1.49 -4.71
CA GLY A 249 -9.93 -1.31 -5.96
C GLY A 249 -8.66 -2.17 -6.09
N GLY A 250 -8.17 -2.75 -4.99
CA GLY A 250 -6.94 -3.54 -5.00
C GLY A 250 -7.07 -4.87 -5.74
N ASP A 251 -6.06 -5.21 -6.52
CA ASP A 251 -5.96 -6.44 -7.32
C ASP A 251 -6.16 -7.73 -6.49
N ARG A 252 -5.67 -7.75 -5.23
CA ARG A 252 -5.80 -8.92 -4.32
C ARG A 252 -7.19 -9.07 -3.70
N MET A 253 -8.03 -8.04 -3.75
CA MET A 253 -9.38 -8.01 -3.20
C MET A 253 -10.46 -8.41 -4.22
N LYS A 254 -10.04 -8.81 -5.43
CA LYS A 254 -10.92 -9.13 -6.55
C LYS A 254 -10.92 -10.62 -6.87
N ASN A 255 -12.08 -11.13 -7.29
CA ASN A 255 -12.20 -12.47 -7.84
C ASN A 255 -11.75 -12.50 -9.32
N LEU A 256 -11.70 -13.71 -9.91
CA LEU A 256 -11.24 -13.90 -11.29
C LEU A 256 -12.04 -13.07 -12.30
N THR A 257 -13.37 -13.07 -12.17
CA THR A 257 -14.26 -12.34 -13.10
C THR A 257 -14.04 -10.83 -13.01
N GLN A 258 -13.90 -10.30 -11.78
CA GLN A 258 -13.60 -8.88 -11.55
C GLN A 258 -12.22 -8.51 -12.10
N LEU A 259 -11.21 -9.36 -11.89
CA LEU A 259 -9.86 -9.12 -12.41
C LEU A 259 -9.83 -9.11 -13.94
N GLN A 260 -10.58 -9.99 -14.59
CA GLN A 260 -10.69 -10.03 -16.06
C GLN A 260 -11.37 -8.77 -16.59
N HIS A 261 -12.51 -8.39 -15.99
CA HIS A 261 -13.22 -7.18 -16.37
C HIS A 261 -12.36 -5.91 -16.24
N ASP A 262 -11.64 -5.80 -15.10
CA ASP A 262 -10.75 -4.67 -14.88
C ASP A 262 -9.57 -4.67 -15.84
N LEU A 263 -9.01 -5.85 -16.14
CA LEU A 263 -7.92 -5.99 -17.09
C LEU A 263 -8.33 -5.47 -18.48
N ASP A 264 -9.54 -5.79 -18.92
CA ASP A 264 -10.07 -5.33 -20.20
C ASP A 264 -10.31 -3.82 -20.18
N SER A 265 -10.83 -3.27 -19.07
CA SER A 265 -10.99 -1.83 -18.89
C SER A 265 -9.63 -1.09 -18.95
N ILE A 266 -8.64 -1.57 -18.21
CA ILE A 266 -7.30 -0.96 -18.17
C ILE A 266 -6.61 -1.04 -19.53
N ARG A 267 -6.79 -2.13 -20.28
CA ARG A 267 -6.27 -2.25 -21.65
C ARG A 267 -6.89 -1.22 -22.59
N ASN A 268 -8.21 -1.04 -22.50
CA ASN A 268 -8.90 -0.03 -23.30
C ASN A 268 -8.44 1.39 -22.93
N GLU A 269 -8.32 1.69 -21.63
CA GLU A 269 -7.78 2.98 -21.15
C GLU A 269 -6.37 3.24 -21.67
N ARG A 270 -5.50 2.23 -21.62
CA ARG A 270 -4.15 2.28 -22.16
C ARG A 270 -4.13 2.53 -23.69
N GLU A 271 -4.98 1.85 -24.43
CA GLU A 271 -5.08 2.02 -25.89
C GLU A 271 -5.53 3.42 -26.26
N ILE A 272 -6.54 3.97 -25.59
CA ILE A 272 -6.99 5.36 -25.72
C ILE A 272 -5.86 6.33 -25.38
N LEU A 273 -5.11 6.06 -24.30
CA LEU A 273 -3.98 6.90 -23.89
C LEU A 273 -2.90 6.92 -24.98
N VAL A 274 -2.51 5.76 -25.50
CA VAL A 274 -1.50 5.64 -26.57
C VAL A 274 -1.95 6.35 -27.83
N SER A 275 -3.19 6.13 -28.29
CA SER A 275 -3.72 6.81 -29.48
C SER A 275 -3.78 8.34 -29.30
N THR A 276 -4.12 8.81 -28.09
CA THR A 276 -4.11 10.24 -27.76
C THR A 276 -2.69 10.82 -27.80
N ILE A 277 -1.69 10.06 -27.34
CA ILE A 277 -0.27 10.48 -27.40
C ILE A 277 0.18 10.56 -28.85
N GLU A 278 -0.16 9.56 -29.68
CA GLU A 278 0.17 9.56 -31.10
C GLU A 278 -0.47 10.73 -31.84
N GLU A 279 -1.75 11.00 -31.59
CA GLU A 279 -2.46 12.14 -32.19
C GLU A 279 -1.84 13.47 -31.76
N ARG A 280 -1.62 13.68 -30.47
CA ARG A 280 -0.98 14.90 -29.95
C ARG A 280 0.45 15.06 -30.46
N SER A 281 1.22 13.99 -30.54
CA SER A 281 2.58 14.00 -31.08
C SER A 281 2.59 14.42 -32.54
N SER A 282 1.62 13.96 -33.34
CA SER A 282 1.50 14.35 -34.74
C SER A 282 1.04 15.80 -34.95
N GLN A 283 0.11 16.29 -34.11
CA GLN A 283 -0.42 17.66 -34.17
C GLN A 283 0.60 18.71 -33.70
N VAL A 284 1.45 18.38 -32.73
CA VAL A 284 2.43 19.30 -32.14
C VAL A 284 3.45 19.77 -33.17
N HIS A 285 3.72 19.00 -34.21
CA HIS A 285 4.62 19.42 -35.29
C HIS A 285 4.08 20.62 -36.07
N PHE A 286 2.77 20.87 -36.07
CA PHE A 286 2.12 21.89 -36.91
C PHE A 286 1.32 22.95 -36.14
N SER A 287 0.92 22.70 -34.90
CA SER A 287 -0.06 23.53 -34.17
C SER A 287 0.49 24.83 -33.57
N ARG A 288 1.80 25.08 -33.60
CA ARG A 288 2.35 26.42 -33.29
C ARG A 288 2.44 27.34 -34.49
N MET A 289 2.17 26.88 -35.70
CA MET A 289 1.73 27.79 -36.75
C MET A 289 0.30 28.18 -36.37
N ARG A 290 0.13 29.39 -35.76
CA ARG A 290 -1.15 30.08 -35.59
C ARG A 290 -2.00 29.73 -36.77
N GLU A 291 -3.19 29.16 -36.58
CA GLU A 291 -4.14 28.95 -37.68
C GLU A 291 -4.14 30.20 -38.54
N PRO A 292 -3.77 30.09 -39.81
CA PRO A 292 -3.79 31.25 -40.68
C PRO A 292 -5.24 31.70 -40.73
N ARG A 293 -5.53 32.94 -40.32
CA ARG A 293 -6.81 33.56 -40.62
C ARG A 293 -7.12 33.26 -42.05
N GLU A 294 -8.36 32.91 -42.41
CA GLU A 294 -8.78 32.52 -43.76
C GLU A 294 -8.28 33.47 -44.83
N GLU A 295 -8.13 34.77 -44.53
CA GLU A 295 -7.51 35.79 -45.40
C GLU A 295 -6.04 35.56 -45.71
N ARG A 296 -5.29 34.78 -44.88
CA ARG A 296 -3.87 34.44 -45.15
C ARG A 296 -3.75 33.17 -45.99
N LEU A 297 -4.70 32.24 -45.92
CA LEU A 297 -4.72 31.03 -46.76
C LEU A 297 -4.89 31.38 -48.26
N ALA A 298 -5.75 32.37 -48.58
CA ALA A 298 -5.91 32.86 -49.92
C ALA A 298 -4.66 33.56 -50.49
N ALA A 299 -3.80 34.09 -49.61
CA ALA A 299 -2.52 34.69 -50.00
C ALA A 299 -1.38 33.67 -50.14
N ILE A 300 -1.50 32.48 -49.51
CA ILE A 300 -0.49 31.41 -49.55
C ILE A 300 -0.61 30.59 -50.83
N ASP A 301 -1.82 30.47 -51.42
CA ASP A 301 -2.05 29.73 -52.69
C ASP A 301 -1.32 30.35 -53.88
N SER A 302 -0.91 31.62 -53.78
CA SER A 302 -0.10 32.32 -54.79
C SER A 302 1.39 32.43 -54.46
N ALA A 303 1.82 31.93 -53.32
CA ALA A 303 3.21 32.04 -52.89
C ALA A 303 4.03 30.85 -53.44
N THR A 304 5.01 31.15 -54.27
CA THR A 304 6.07 30.25 -54.68
C THR A 304 6.67 29.56 -53.45
N SER A 305 6.88 28.24 -53.51
CA SER A 305 7.50 27.45 -52.44
C SER A 305 8.79 28.10 -51.96
N VAL A 306 8.76 28.72 -50.79
CA VAL A 306 9.94 29.35 -50.21
C VAL A 306 10.78 28.23 -49.56
N ASN A 307 11.97 28.03 -50.11
CA ASN A 307 12.93 27.11 -49.51
C ASN A 307 13.37 27.66 -48.11
N ALA A 308 12.99 26.95 -47.04
CA ALA A 308 13.23 27.32 -45.67
C ALA A 308 14.76 27.52 -45.37
N ASP A 309 15.59 26.70 -45.98
CA ASP A 309 17.07 26.79 -45.84
C ASP A 309 17.60 28.08 -46.42
N SER A 310 17.11 28.53 -47.58
CA SER A 310 17.53 29.78 -48.21
C SER A 310 17.09 31.00 -47.38
N LEU A 311 15.95 30.89 -46.70
CA LEU A 311 15.44 31.93 -45.80
C LEU A 311 16.25 32.02 -44.50
N PHE A 312 16.62 30.89 -43.93
CA PHE A 312 17.46 30.81 -42.72
C PHE A 312 18.87 31.37 -43.01
N LEU A 313 19.43 31.10 -44.18
CA LEU A 313 20.77 31.61 -44.53
C LEU A 313 20.80 33.14 -44.66
N LYS A 314 19.65 33.80 -45.00
CA LYS A 314 19.53 35.25 -45.11
C LYS A 314 19.40 35.97 -43.76
N PHE A 315 19.16 35.26 -42.67
CA PHE A 315 19.05 35.88 -41.35
C PHE A 315 20.43 36.35 -40.82
N ASP A 316 20.40 37.45 -40.08
CA ASP A 316 21.53 37.89 -39.28
C ASP A 316 21.87 36.85 -38.18
N ASN A 317 23.10 36.84 -37.71
CA ASN A 317 23.61 35.89 -36.72
C ASN A 317 22.76 35.85 -35.45
N SER A 318 22.30 37.00 -34.96
CA SER A 318 21.40 37.11 -33.80
C SER A 318 20.08 36.40 -34.02
N ARG A 319 19.46 36.58 -35.19
CA ARG A 319 18.20 35.88 -35.56
C ARG A 319 18.41 34.40 -35.76
N LYS A 320 19.51 33.96 -36.34
CA LYS A 320 19.86 32.53 -36.47
C LYS A 320 19.96 31.87 -35.10
N GLN A 321 20.67 32.51 -34.15
CA GLN A 321 20.76 31.99 -32.79
C GLN A 321 19.37 31.90 -32.09
N MET A 322 18.55 32.93 -32.25
CA MET A 322 17.19 32.95 -31.68
C MET A 322 16.30 31.82 -32.24
N VAL A 323 16.36 31.61 -33.57
CA VAL A 323 15.57 30.50 -34.20
C VAL A 323 16.06 29.14 -33.70
N ILE A 324 17.40 28.93 -33.64
CA ILE A 324 17.95 27.67 -33.13
C ILE A 324 17.58 27.46 -31.65
N GLN A 325 17.72 28.48 -30.79
CA GLN A 325 17.36 28.39 -29.38
C GLN A 325 15.88 28.09 -29.18
N ASN A 326 15.00 28.74 -29.96
CA ASN A 326 13.56 28.48 -29.90
C ASN A 326 13.22 27.05 -30.38
N ALA A 327 13.89 26.56 -31.43
CA ALA A 327 13.73 25.18 -31.90
C ALA A 327 14.19 24.17 -30.85
N ILE A 328 15.35 24.40 -30.21
CA ILE A 328 15.87 23.55 -29.14
C ILE A 328 14.93 23.57 -27.93
N ARG A 329 14.43 24.75 -27.54
CA ARG A 329 13.45 24.87 -26.43
C ARG A 329 12.18 24.10 -26.76
N SER A 330 11.60 24.32 -27.95
CA SER A 330 10.42 23.61 -28.41
C SER A 330 10.61 22.09 -28.41
N ALA A 331 11.76 21.61 -28.93
CA ALA A 331 12.06 20.18 -28.93
C ALA A 331 12.19 19.59 -27.51
N ARG A 332 12.80 20.35 -26.57
CA ARG A 332 12.90 19.93 -25.16
C ARG A 332 11.55 19.89 -24.46
N ASP A 333 10.72 20.92 -24.70
CA ASP A 333 9.37 20.98 -24.13
C ASP A 333 8.52 19.80 -24.63
N HIS A 334 8.59 19.49 -25.93
CA HIS A 334 7.87 18.36 -26.51
C HIS A 334 8.37 17.02 -25.98
N LYS A 335 9.70 16.85 -25.86
CA LYS A 335 10.28 15.66 -25.27
C LYS A 335 9.78 15.49 -23.84
N GLY A 336 9.76 16.57 -23.04
CA GLY A 336 9.26 16.53 -21.65
C GLY A 336 7.81 16.08 -21.57
N ILE A 337 6.93 16.60 -22.45
CA ILE A 337 5.52 16.20 -22.51
C ILE A 337 5.38 14.72 -22.88
N ILE A 338 6.12 14.24 -23.86
CA ILE A 338 6.09 12.83 -24.27
C ILE A 338 6.63 11.93 -23.15
N ASP A 339 7.75 12.29 -22.54
CA ASP A 339 8.35 11.53 -21.44
C ASP A 339 7.38 11.42 -20.25
N ASP A 340 6.66 12.49 -19.90
CA ASP A 340 5.65 12.45 -18.84
C ASP A 340 4.44 11.58 -19.22
N GLN A 341 3.96 11.67 -20.44
CA GLN A 341 2.87 10.82 -20.93
C GLN A 341 3.27 9.33 -20.99
N MET A 342 4.51 9.04 -21.40
CA MET A 342 5.03 7.65 -21.40
C MET A 342 5.08 7.05 -20.00
N ARG A 343 5.35 7.85 -18.96
CA ARG A 343 5.27 7.39 -17.57
C ARG A 343 3.87 6.91 -17.18
N PHE A 344 2.82 7.57 -17.67
CA PHE A 344 1.44 7.10 -17.45
C PHE A 344 1.19 5.76 -18.14
N VAL A 345 1.67 5.59 -19.39
CA VAL A 345 1.59 4.29 -20.09
C VAL A 345 2.31 3.20 -19.31
N GLU A 346 3.52 3.47 -18.79
CA GLU A 346 4.28 2.53 -17.96
C GLU A 346 3.53 2.16 -16.67
N GLN A 347 2.82 3.12 -16.05
CA GLN A 347 1.99 2.86 -14.87
C GLN A 347 0.81 1.94 -15.21
N GLU A 348 0.13 2.15 -16.35
CA GLU A 348 -0.95 1.28 -16.81
C GLU A 348 -0.42 -0.12 -17.18
N ASP A 349 0.74 -0.21 -17.82
CA ASP A 349 1.40 -1.49 -18.09
C ASP A 349 1.75 -2.23 -16.78
N ALA A 350 2.20 -1.53 -15.76
CA ALA A 350 2.45 -2.11 -14.44
C ALA A 350 1.14 -2.56 -13.75
N ARG A 351 0.01 -1.85 -13.96
CA ARG A 351 -1.31 -2.27 -13.48
C ARG A 351 -1.77 -3.54 -14.20
N ILE A 352 -1.63 -3.60 -15.53
CA ILE A 352 -1.93 -4.79 -16.33
C ILE A 352 -1.13 -6.00 -15.82
N ARG A 353 0.20 -5.86 -15.66
CA ARG A 353 1.05 -6.95 -15.15
C ARG A 353 0.61 -7.44 -13.77
N ARG A 354 0.24 -6.54 -12.85
CA ARG A 354 -0.25 -6.91 -11.53
C ARG A 354 -1.56 -7.71 -11.58
N HIS A 355 -2.52 -7.29 -12.42
CA HIS A 355 -3.78 -8.01 -12.59
C HIS A 355 -3.57 -9.39 -13.21
N GLN A 356 -2.72 -9.50 -14.24
CA GLN A 356 -2.35 -10.78 -14.83
C GLN A 356 -1.69 -11.72 -13.82
N MET A 357 -0.76 -11.20 -13.02
CA MET A 357 -0.10 -11.97 -11.96
C MET A 357 -1.12 -12.52 -10.95
N GLU A 358 -2.09 -11.70 -10.49
CA GLU A 358 -3.11 -12.16 -9.55
C GLU A 358 -4.07 -13.18 -10.20
N ILE A 359 -4.38 -13.06 -11.48
CA ILE A 359 -5.14 -14.08 -12.23
C ILE A 359 -4.41 -15.42 -12.19
N HIS A 360 -3.12 -15.44 -12.53
CA HIS A 360 -2.31 -16.68 -12.49
C HIS A 360 -2.19 -17.23 -11.08
N ARG A 361 -2.07 -16.36 -10.08
CA ARG A 361 -1.97 -16.74 -8.68
C ARG A 361 -3.18 -17.50 -8.16
N LYS A 362 -4.40 -17.21 -8.70
CA LYS A 362 -5.62 -17.97 -8.36
C LYS A 362 -5.48 -19.46 -8.66
N PHE A 363 -4.77 -19.81 -9.75
CA PHE A 363 -4.56 -21.19 -10.17
C PHE A 363 -3.34 -21.84 -9.51
N THR A 364 -2.31 -21.04 -9.19
CA THR A 364 -1.04 -21.54 -8.66
C THR A 364 -1.23 -22.37 -7.40
N LEU A 365 -2.15 -21.96 -6.50
CA LEU A 365 -2.45 -22.71 -5.28
C LEU A 365 -2.93 -24.14 -5.58
N SER A 366 -3.84 -24.28 -6.53
CA SER A 366 -4.37 -25.59 -6.92
C SER A 366 -3.30 -26.50 -7.52
N PHE A 367 -2.49 -25.95 -8.43
CA PHE A 367 -1.38 -26.69 -9.03
C PHE A 367 -0.29 -27.03 -8.01
N ALA A 368 0.02 -26.12 -7.07
CA ALA A 368 0.98 -26.38 -6.02
C ALA A 368 0.57 -27.59 -5.16
N CYS A 369 -0.71 -27.72 -4.81
CA CYS A 369 -1.23 -28.85 -4.06
C CYS A 369 -0.93 -30.20 -4.78
N LEU A 370 -1.18 -30.25 -6.08
CA LEU A 370 -0.91 -31.44 -6.89
C LEU A 370 0.60 -31.74 -7.00
N ILE A 371 1.39 -30.71 -7.32
CA ILE A 371 2.85 -30.84 -7.47
C ILE A 371 3.47 -31.35 -6.17
N PHE A 372 3.12 -30.76 -5.04
CA PHE A 372 3.66 -31.16 -3.75
C PHE A 372 3.25 -32.58 -3.34
N PHE A 373 2.05 -33.03 -3.70
CA PHE A 373 1.66 -34.41 -3.51
C PHE A 373 2.52 -35.37 -4.37
N PHE A 374 2.70 -35.04 -5.66
CA PHE A 374 3.53 -35.90 -6.56
C PHE A 374 5.02 -35.91 -6.21
N ILE A 375 5.52 -34.87 -5.52
CA ILE A 375 6.87 -34.85 -4.95
C ILE A 375 6.89 -35.66 -3.65
N GLY A 376 5.94 -35.43 -2.75
CA GLY A 376 5.94 -36.02 -1.41
C GLY A 376 5.72 -37.52 -1.38
N ALA A 377 4.81 -38.03 -2.20
CA ALA A 377 4.45 -39.45 -2.17
C ALA A 377 5.60 -40.38 -2.62
N PRO A 378 6.27 -40.14 -3.77
CA PRO A 378 7.43 -40.97 -4.16
C PRO A 378 8.61 -40.79 -3.20
N LEU A 379 8.86 -39.56 -2.75
CA LEU A 379 9.97 -39.28 -1.85
C LEU A 379 9.76 -39.92 -0.48
N GLY A 380 8.53 -39.90 0.06
CA GLY A 380 8.15 -40.61 1.28
C GLY A 380 8.33 -42.14 1.12
N ALA A 381 8.00 -42.71 -0.05
CA ALA A 381 8.18 -44.11 -0.34
C ALA A 381 9.66 -44.56 -0.37
N ILE A 382 10.60 -43.66 -0.64
CA ILE A 382 12.04 -43.93 -0.68
C ILE A 382 12.63 -43.85 0.73
N ILE A 383 12.14 -42.93 1.57
CA ILE A 383 12.65 -42.65 2.92
C ILE A 383 12.10 -43.71 3.88
N ARG A 384 12.89 -44.78 4.13
CA ARG A 384 12.48 -45.91 4.97
C ARG A 384 12.87 -45.78 6.45
N LYS A 385 13.70 -44.80 6.83
CA LYS A 385 14.22 -44.63 8.19
C LYS A 385 14.23 -43.14 8.55
N GLY A 386 13.83 -42.84 9.78
CA GLY A 386 13.94 -41.46 10.30
C GLY A 386 12.73 -40.96 11.09
N GLY A 387 11.71 -41.79 11.29
CA GLY A 387 10.51 -41.40 12.03
C GLY A 387 9.86 -40.14 11.47
N ILE A 388 9.18 -39.37 12.32
CA ILE A 388 8.49 -38.10 11.94
C ILE A 388 9.46 -36.99 11.59
N GLY A 389 10.73 -37.03 12.06
CA GLY A 389 11.66 -35.90 11.90
C GLY A 389 12.10 -35.65 10.47
N MET A 390 12.42 -36.72 9.70
CA MET A 390 12.89 -36.60 8.31
C MET A 390 11.82 -36.01 7.37
N PRO A 391 10.55 -36.43 7.40
CA PRO A 391 9.48 -35.80 6.62
C PRO A 391 9.33 -34.29 6.90
N VAL A 392 9.47 -33.89 8.17
CA VAL A 392 9.36 -32.46 8.56
C VAL A 392 10.51 -31.65 7.98
N VAL A 393 11.76 -32.09 8.11
CA VAL A 393 12.93 -31.38 7.56
C VAL A 393 12.83 -31.22 6.04
N ILE A 394 12.45 -32.30 5.33
CA ILE A 394 12.30 -32.30 3.88
C ILE A 394 11.15 -31.34 3.46
N SER A 395 10.03 -31.36 4.17
CA SER A 395 8.92 -30.49 3.84
C SER A 395 9.25 -29.00 4.04
N ILE A 396 10.02 -28.67 5.09
CA ILE A 396 10.52 -27.31 5.30
C ILE A 396 11.45 -26.90 4.16
N PHE A 397 12.36 -27.78 3.72
CA PHE A 397 13.27 -27.49 2.62
C PHE A 397 12.53 -27.17 1.32
N PHE A 398 11.58 -28.02 0.92
CA PHE A 398 10.75 -27.76 -0.28
C PHE A 398 9.86 -26.53 -0.12
N PHE A 399 9.36 -26.25 1.08
CA PHE A 399 8.60 -25.05 1.36
C PHE A 399 9.43 -23.77 1.17
N VAL A 400 10.68 -23.78 1.65
CA VAL A 400 11.59 -22.63 1.47
C VAL A 400 11.85 -22.39 -0.01
N ILE A 401 12.09 -23.44 -0.79
CA ILE A 401 12.26 -23.32 -2.25
C ILE A 401 11.01 -22.72 -2.90
N TYR A 402 9.84 -23.25 -2.57
CA TYR A 402 8.57 -22.76 -3.08
C TYR A 402 8.35 -21.26 -2.73
N TYR A 403 8.60 -20.90 -1.47
CA TYR A 403 8.47 -19.52 -0.99
C TYR A 403 9.41 -18.55 -1.74
N ILE A 404 10.66 -18.99 -1.98
CA ILE A 404 11.62 -18.21 -2.76
C ILE A 404 11.12 -18.01 -4.19
N ILE A 405 10.66 -19.08 -4.85
CA ILE A 405 10.15 -19.02 -6.22
C ILE A 405 8.92 -18.10 -6.31
N ASP A 406 7.94 -18.24 -5.42
CA ASP A 406 6.72 -17.39 -5.39
C ASP A 406 7.09 -15.92 -5.16
N THR A 407 7.99 -15.65 -4.21
CA THR A 407 8.41 -14.29 -3.87
C THR A 407 9.23 -13.63 -4.99
N MET A 408 10.20 -14.38 -5.55
CA MET A 408 11.03 -13.86 -6.65
C MET A 408 10.21 -13.71 -7.93
N GLY A 409 9.39 -14.71 -8.28
CA GLY A 409 8.47 -14.62 -9.41
C GLY A 409 7.56 -13.38 -9.34
N GLY A 410 6.99 -13.12 -8.16
CA GLY A 410 6.18 -11.92 -7.93
C GLY A 410 6.96 -10.60 -8.02
N LYS A 411 8.26 -10.58 -7.73
CA LYS A 411 9.12 -9.39 -7.89
C LYS A 411 9.52 -9.15 -9.36
N PHE A 412 9.81 -10.22 -10.09
CA PHE A 412 10.17 -10.10 -11.52
C PHE A 412 8.98 -9.73 -12.42
N ALA A 413 7.75 -10.08 -12.01
CA ALA A 413 6.54 -9.76 -12.76
C ALA A 413 6.01 -8.33 -12.51
N ARG A 414 6.52 -7.62 -11.53
CA ARG A 414 6.16 -6.20 -11.23
C ARG A 414 6.99 -5.22 -12.01
#